data_c1919d0382ba5d08979e880c09c2c27a
#
_entry.id   c1919d0382ba5d08979e880c09c2c27a
#
_cell.length_a   1.000
_cell.length_b   1.000
_cell.length_c   1.000
_cell.angle_alpha   90.00
_cell.angle_beta   90.00
_cell.angle_gamma   90.00
#
_symmetry.space_group_name_H-M   'P 1'
#
loop_
_entity.id
_entity.type
_entity.pdbx_description
1 polymer ?
#
loop_
_entity_poly.entity_id
_entity_poly.type
_entity_poly.pdbx_seq_one_letter_code
_entity_poly.pdbx_strand_id
1 'polypeptide(L)'
;MSALRLAQLIREKKVSSVEAVETFLRRIDRVNPLLNAVVTLCADRARMEARLADERLAKGLPTGPLHGVPMTIKDSLDTAGVRTTGGTLGWLTRVPGTDSTAVARVRAAGAILLGKTNTPEFTLGSPGLRDLGTTSNILFGVTRNPYDPSRSCGGSSGGAGSIVAAGGSAFDIGSDFGGSIRNPAHCNGIVGIKPTTGRVPRTGHVVDFGGVYDTYQQIGPMARRVEDIALLLPLLAGPDFQDAAIKPMPNGDPRAVDLKKLRVAFFTDVNSYHGPTPETVAMVMAAAKALEGLGCPVAESAPSGYMEAYGLMPRLREADGGAWIGRVNRRVGTHPPSPGRVFDGPMLPVPEFEELLELQDELRSRMLSWFRDYDVLLCPTDAAPARIIGEKAPPTTSYRNLFNLTGWPALVVRAGTSPEGLPLGLQIVARPWREDVAIAVAAEMEKRFGGWKKPRLATT
;
A
#
# COMPACT_ATOMS: atom_id res chain seq x y z
N MET A 1 -9.85 -5.98 -16.06
CA MET A 1 -9.74 -7.42 -15.71
C MET A 1 -8.98 -7.50 -14.40
N SER A 2 -9.40 -8.34 -13.46
CA SER A 2 -8.68 -8.64 -12.22
C SER A 2 -7.55 -9.65 -12.46
N ALA A 3 -6.60 -9.72 -11.50
CA ALA A 3 -5.55 -10.75 -11.50
C ALA A 3 -6.15 -12.16 -11.36
N LEU A 4 -7.16 -12.29 -10.48
CA LEU A 4 -7.91 -13.54 -10.30
C LEU A 4 -8.53 -14.03 -11.61
N ARG A 5 -9.23 -13.12 -12.33
CA ARG A 5 -9.87 -13.50 -13.60
C ARG A 5 -8.85 -13.83 -14.69
N LEU A 6 -7.73 -13.09 -14.74
CA LEU A 6 -6.65 -13.40 -15.67
C LEU A 6 -6.04 -14.77 -15.40
N ALA A 7 -5.76 -15.10 -14.14
CA ALA A 7 -5.26 -16.42 -13.75
C ALA A 7 -6.23 -17.56 -14.15
N GLN A 8 -7.54 -17.33 -14.02
CA GLN A 8 -8.57 -18.28 -14.49
C GLN A 8 -8.51 -18.49 -16.01
N LEU A 9 -8.47 -17.39 -16.78
CA LEU A 9 -8.41 -17.46 -18.24
C LEU A 9 -7.15 -18.18 -18.75
N ILE A 10 -6.02 -17.97 -18.08
CA ILE A 10 -4.77 -18.69 -18.39
C ILE A 10 -4.94 -20.19 -18.11
N ARG A 11 -5.45 -20.58 -16.94
CA ARG A 11 -5.70 -21.98 -16.62
C ARG A 11 -6.69 -22.64 -17.56
N GLU A 12 -7.72 -21.90 -18.02
CA GLU A 12 -8.68 -22.34 -19.03
C GLU A 12 -8.11 -22.37 -20.46
N LYS A 13 -6.83 -22.00 -20.63
CA LYS A 13 -6.14 -21.87 -21.94
C LYS A 13 -6.84 -20.92 -22.93
N LYS A 14 -7.61 -19.95 -22.41
CA LYS A 14 -8.27 -18.89 -23.21
C LYS A 14 -7.35 -17.73 -23.52
N VAL A 15 -6.30 -17.57 -22.73
CA VAL A 15 -5.22 -16.59 -22.86
C VAL A 15 -3.93 -17.32 -22.47
N SER A 16 -2.86 -17.17 -23.22
CA SER A 16 -1.54 -17.67 -22.83
C SER A 16 -0.85 -16.71 -21.87
N SER A 17 0.11 -17.20 -21.08
CA SER A 17 0.98 -16.37 -20.25
C SER A 17 1.80 -15.41 -21.10
N VAL A 18 2.23 -15.85 -22.29
CA VAL A 18 2.96 -15.01 -23.26
C VAL A 18 2.08 -13.85 -23.73
N GLU A 19 0.83 -14.10 -24.16
CA GLU A 19 -0.11 -13.04 -24.58
C GLU A 19 -0.38 -12.04 -23.44
N ALA A 20 -0.55 -12.54 -22.22
CA ALA A 20 -0.73 -11.71 -21.04
C ALA A 20 0.49 -10.80 -20.81
N VAL A 21 1.70 -11.38 -20.73
CA VAL A 21 2.94 -10.62 -20.51
C VAL A 21 3.17 -9.59 -21.61
N GLU A 22 3.05 -9.94 -22.88
CA GLU A 22 3.22 -9.01 -24.00
C GLU A 22 2.20 -7.86 -23.97
N THR A 23 0.97 -8.15 -23.55
CA THR A 23 -0.08 -7.10 -23.43
C THR A 23 0.27 -6.10 -22.35
N PHE A 24 0.76 -6.56 -21.20
CA PHE A 24 1.16 -5.67 -20.13
C PHE A 24 2.45 -4.92 -20.45
N LEU A 25 3.44 -5.55 -21.10
CA LEU A 25 4.67 -4.87 -21.54
C LEU A 25 4.34 -3.76 -22.54
N ARG A 26 3.54 -4.03 -23.57
CA ARG A 26 3.07 -2.98 -24.52
C ARG A 26 2.34 -1.85 -23.78
N ARG A 27 1.59 -2.18 -22.73
CA ARG A 27 0.92 -1.16 -21.93
C ARG A 27 1.90 -0.31 -21.13
N ILE A 28 2.92 -0.91 -20.53
CA ILE A 28 4.01 -0.19 -19.84
C ILE A 28 4.71 0.74 -20.83
N ASP A 29 5.12 0.25 -21.99
CA ASP A 29 5.80 1.05 -23.04
C ASP A 29 4.99 2.30 -23.42
N ARG A 30 3.67 2.16 -23.52
CA ARG A 30 2.78 3.28 -23.87
C ARG A 30 2.64 4.31 -22.76
N VAL A 31 2.50 3.89 -21.50
CA VAL A 31 2.11 4.81 -20.41
C VAL A 31 3.28 5.26 -19.55
N ASN A 32 4.33 4.47 -19.44
CA ASN A 32 5.43 4.74 -18.53
C ASN A 32 6.28 5.97 -18.88
N PRO A 33 6.48 6.35 -20.16
CA PRO A 33 7.16 7.59 -20.50
C PRO A 33 6.51 8.84 -19.87
N LEU A 34 5.19 8.84 -19.68
CA LEU A 34 4.47 9.92 -19.03
C LEU A 34 4.40 9.74 -17.51
N LEU A 35 4.20 8.50 -17.04
CA LEU A 35 3.94 8.21 -15.63
C LEU A 35 5.21 8.06 -14.80
N ASN A 36 6.29 7.58 -15.40
CA ASN A 36 7.54 7.23 -14.70
C ASN A 36 7.30 6.35 -13.46
N ALA A 37 6.50 5.31 -13.66
CA ALA A 37 6.04 4.42 -12.60
C ALA A 37 6.89 3.15 -12.47
N VAL A 38 7.37 2.57 -13.59
CA VAL A 38 8.26 1.40 -13.65
C VAL A 38 9.68 1.88 -13.91
N VAL A 39 10.61 1.59 -13.01
CA VAL A 39 11.98 2.13 -13.01
C VAL A 39 13.06 1.10 -13.32
N THR A 40 12.74 -0.18 -13.24
CA THR A 40 13.56 -1.29 -13.72
C THR A 40 12.65 -2.28 -14.42
N LEU A 41 12.78 -2.41 -15.74
CA LEU A 41 11.98 -3.32 -16.54
C LEU A 41 12.69 -4.67 -16.70
N CYS A 42 11.96 -5.77 -16.60
CA CYS A 42 12.45 -7.16 -16.69
C CYS A 42 11.89 -7.89 -17.92
N ALA A 43 11.74 -7.20 -19.06
CA ALA A 43 10.97 -7.68 -20.22
C ALA A 43 11.42 -9.04 -20.73
N ASP A 44 12.73 -9.25 -20.96
CA ASP A 44 13.24 -10.52 -21.51
C ASP A 44 13.07 -11.69 -20.55
N ARG A 45 13.31 -11.44 -19.25
CA ARG A 45 13.05 -12.43 -18.20
C ARG A 45 11.55 -12.77 -18.15
N ALA A 46 10.68 -11.76 -18.16
CA ALA A 46 9.22 -11.97 -18.13
C ALA A 46 8.75 -12.81 -19.33
N ARG A 47 9.28 -12.55 -20.54
CA ARG A 47 8.99 -13.34 -21.74
C ARG A 47 9.45 -14.79 -21.62
N MET A 48 10.64 -15.00 -21.06
CA MET A 48 11.16 -16.36 -20.82
C MET A 48 10.27 -17.09 -19.78
N GLU A 49 9.99 -16.46 -18.64
CA GLU A 49 9.14 -17.04 -17.59
C GLU A 49 7.72 -17.34 -18.11
N ALA A 50 7.16 -16.49 -19.01
CA ALA A 50 5.86 -16.70 -19.62
C ALA A 50 5.83 -17.95 -20.53
N ARG A 51 6.86 -18.15 -21.36
CA ARG A 51 6.98 -19.37 -22.19
C ARG A 51 7.06 -20.62 -21.32
N LEU A 52 7.89 -20.60 -20.27
CA LEU A 52 7.99 -21.71 -19.32
C LEU A 52 6.66 -21.99 -18.59
N ALA A 53 5.90 -20.94 -18.26
CA ALA A 53 4.57 -21.08 -17.67
C ALA A 53 3.59 -21.77 -18.65
N ASP A 54 3.57 -21.37 -19.90
CA ASP A 54 2.70 -21.98 -20.93
C ASP A 54 3.09 -23.44 -21.19
N GLU A 55 4.38 -23.76 -21.26
CA GLU A 55 4.87 -25.14 -21.38
C GLU A 55 4.46 -26.00 -20.20
N ARG A 56 4.58 -25.46 -18.97
CA ARG A 56 4.17 -26.15 -17.74
C ARG A 56 2.67 -26.49 -17.78
N LEU A 57 1.85 -25.52 -18.18
CA LEU A 57 0.39 -25.71 -18.30
C LEU A 57 0.04 -26.70 -19.42
N ALA A 58 0.74 -26.67 -20.55
CA ALA A 58 0.55 -27.59 -21.66
C ALA A 58 0.83 -29.05 -21.24
N LYS A 59 1.88 -29.27 -20.43
CA LYS A 59 2.25 -30.58 -19.87
C LYS A 59 1.33 -31.06 -18.73
N GLY A 60 0.32 -30.29 -18.33
CA GLY A 60 -0.59 -30.64 -17.22
C GLY A 60 0.09 -30.65 -15.85
N LEU A 61 1.24 -29.98 -15.69
CA LEU A 61 1.95 -29.91 -14.42
C LEU A 61 1.22 -29.01 -13.42
N PRO A 62 1.34 -29.25 -12.11
CA PRO A 62 0.72 -28.42 -11.10
C PRO A 62 1.06 -26.94 -11.24
N THR A 63 0.04 -26.07 -11.13
CA THR A 63 0.16 -24.63 -11.28
C THR A 63 -0.34 -23.92 -10.00
N GLY A 64 0.31 -22.79 -9.65
CA GLY A 64 -0.12 -21.96 -8.53
C GLY A 64 -1.32 -21.06 -8.86
N PRO A 65 -1.92 -20.42 -7.85
CA PRO A 65 -3.11 -19.58 -8.03
C PRO A 65 -2.87 -18.31 -8.89
N LEU A 66 -1.61 -17.88 -9.02
CA LEU A 66 -1.20 -16.72 -9.83
C LEU A 66 -0.47 -17.14 -11.12
N HIS A 67 -0.60 -18.39 -11.56
CA HIS A 67 0.13 -18.93 -12.68
C HIS A 67 0.00 -18.07 -13.94
N GLY A 68 1.15 -17.57 -14.44
CA GLY A 68 1.22 -16.76 -15.67
C GLY A 68 0.78 -15.30 -15.50
N VAL A 69 0.38 -14.86 -14.31
CA VAL A 69 -0.14 -13.50 -14.08
C VAL A 69 1.02 -12.50 -14.00
N PRO A 70 1.04 -11.45 -14.87
CA PRO A 70 2.07 -10.41 -14.84
C PRO A 70 1.89 -9.46 -13.64
N MET A 71 2.97 -9.17 -12.94
CA MET A 71 2.99 -8.26 -11.79
C MET A 71 4.17 -7.30 -11.83
N THR A 72 4.08 -6.23 -11.04
CA THR A 72 5.22 -5.38 -10.66
C THR A 72 5.45 -5.45 -9.15
N ILE A 73 6.62 -5.00 -8.70
CA ILE A 73 7.00 -5.01 -7.28
C ILE A 73 7.66 -3.67 -6.93
N LYS A 74 7.25 -3.08 -5.81
CA LYS A 74 7.89 -1.85 -5.29
C LYS A 74 9.41 -2.02 -5.18
N ASP A 75 10.16 -1.01 -5.60
CA ASP A 75 11.63 -1.04 -5.63
C ASP A 75 12.28 -1.00 -4.24
N SER A 76 11.51 -1.16 -3.19
CA SER A 76 11.96 -1.36 -1.82
C SER A 76 11.98 -2.83 -1.37
N LEU A 77 11.51 -3.76 -2.20
CA LEU A 77 11.47 -5.19 -1.89
C LEU A 77 12.53 -5.93 -2.70
N ASP A 78 13.42 -6.62 -2.04
CA ASP A 78 14.48 -7.40 -2.66
C ASP A 78 13.93 -8.43 -3.63
N THR A 79 14.54 -8.48 -4.81
CA THR A 79 14.13 -9.35 -5.90
C THR A 79 15.37 -9.98 -6.51
N ALA A 80 15.52 -11.28 -6.38
CA ALA A 80 16.70 -12.02 -6.82
C ALA A 80 17.01 -11.80 -8.32
N GLY A 81 18.24 -11.39 -8.60
CA GLY A 81 18.72 -11.13 -9.96
C GLY A 81 18.10 -9.89 -10.62
N VAL A 82 17.42 -9.02 -9.87
CA VAL A 82 16.82 -7.77 -10.38
C VAL A 82 17.34 -6.58 -9.58
N ARG A 83 17.81 -5.55 -10.27
CA ARG A 83 18.25 -4.31 -9.64
C ARG A 83 17.15 -3.77 -8.70
N THR A 84 17.52 -3.57 -7.43
CA THR A 84 16.65 -3.07 -6.38
C THR A 84 17.36 -1.96 -5.63
N THR A 85 16.92 -0.72 -5.85
CA THR A 85 17.66 0.47 -5.42
C THR A 85 17.12 1.11 -4.14
N GLY A 86 15.88 0.83 -3.76
CA GLY A 86 15.22 1.55 -2.66
C GLY A 86 15.16 3.06 -2.88
N GLY A 87 15.35 3.55 -4.11
CA GLY A 87 15.40 4.97 -4.46
C GLY A 87 16.68 5.68 -4.00
N THR A 88 17.72 4.96 -3.53
CA THR A 88 18.97 5.53 -3.02
C THR A 88 20.16 5.36 -3.96
N LEU A 89 21.01 6.38 -4.04
CA LEU A 89 22.25 6.34 -4.83
C LEU A 89 23.20 5.22 -4.40
N GLY A 90 23.27 4.93 -3.10
CA GLY A 90 24.15 3.88 -2.57
C GLY A 90 23.84 2.48 -3.12
N TRP A 91 22.63 2.28 -3.63
CA TRP A 91 22.20 1.00 -4.22
C TRP A 91 21.92 1.08 -5.72
N LEU A 92 22.43 2.06 -6.40
CA LEU A 92 22.20 2.27 -7.84
C LEU A 92 22.44 1.00 -8.68
N THR A 93 23.44 0.21 -8.34
CA THR A 93 23.82 -1.01 -9.06
C THR A 93 23.54 -2.30 -8.27
N ARG A 94 22.88 -2.20 -7.11
CA ARG A 94 22.64 -3.35 -6.25
C ARG A 94 21.66 -4.33 -6.89
N VAL A 95 22.08 -5.59 -6.98
CA VAL A 95 21.27 -6.72 -7.41
C VAL A 95 21.21 -7.74 -6.27
N PRO A 96 20.06 -7.91 -5.58
CA PRO A 96 19.93 -8.91 -4.52
C PRO A 96 20.13 -10.33 -5.02
N GLY A 97 20.75 -11.17 -4.19
CA GLY A 97 20.90 -12.60 -4.46
C GLY A 97 19.67 -13.43 -4.09
N THR A 98 18.78 -12.86 -3.27
CA THR A 98 17.57 -13.53 -2.77
C THR A 98 16.35 -12.64 -2.94
N ASP A 99 15.18 -13.25 -3.06
CA ASP A 99 13.90 -12.55 -3.00
C ASP A 99 13.56 -12.18 -1.54
N SER A 100 12.90 -11.04 -1.34
CA SER A 100 12.15 -10.81 -0.11
C SER A 100 11.06 -11.87 0.05
N THR A 101 10.64 -12.16 1.29
CA THR A 101 9.61 -13.18 1.55
C THR A 101 8.34 -12.93 0.74
N ALA A 102 7.89 -11.68 0.63
CA ALA A 102 6.70 -11.33 -0.14
C ALA A 102 6.87 -11.64 -1.64
N VAL A 103 8.04 -11.31 -2.22
CA VAL A 103 8.35 -11.61 -3.63
C VAL A 103 8.45 -13.11 -3.88
N ALA A 104 9.17 -13.84 -3.02
CA ALA A 104 9.31 -15.28 -3.12
C ALA A 104 7.94 -16.00 -3.15
N ARG A 105 7.01 -15.58 -2.28
CA ARG A 105 5.68 -16.16 -2.17
C ARG A 105 4.81 -15.93 -3.41
N VAL A 106 4.76 -14.72 -3.95
CA VAL A 106 3.96 -14.46 -5.16
C VAL A 106 4.56 -15.10 -6.40
N ARG A 107 5.91 -15.21 -6.48
CA ARG A 107 6.58 -15.95 -7.56
C ARG A 107 6.34 -17.46 -7.43
N ALA A 108 6.40 -18.02 -6.24
CA ALA A 108 6.07 -19.43 -5.99
C ALA A 108 4.59 -19.73 -6.33
N ALA A 109 3.68 -18.75 -6.16
CA ALA A 109 2.31 -18.84 -6.63
C ALA A 109 2.14 -18.76 -8.16
N GLY A 110 3.23 -18.50 -8.90
CA GLY A 110 3.30 -18.51 -10.37
C GLY A 110 3.19 -17.15 -11.04
N ALA A 111 3.26 -16.04 -10.29
CA ALA A 111 3.26 -14.70 -10.86
C ALA A 111 4.58 -14.39 -11.59
N ILE A 112 4.49 -13.61 -12.68
CA ILE A 112 5.62 -13.24 -13.55
C ILE A 112 5.97 -11.77 -13.34
N LEU A 113 7.23 -11.49 -12.98
CA LEU A 113 7.70 -10.14 -12.72
C LEU A 113 7.96 -9.36 -14.01
N LEU A 114 7.24 -8.23 -14.18
CA LEU A 114 7.49 -7.28 -15.27
C LEU A 114 8.56 -6.25 -14.94
N GLY A 115 8.67 -5.85 -13.67
CA GLY A 115 9.64 -4.83 -13.25
C GLY A 115 9.42 -4.29 -11.85
N LYS A 116 10.28 -3.32 -11.49
CA LYS A 116 10.26 -2.62 -10.19
C LYS A 116 9.56 -1.27 -10.34
N THR A 117 8.74 -0.90 -9.34
CA THR A 117 7.99 0.36 -9.34
C THR A 117 8.63 1.41 -8.44
N ASN A 118 8.56 2.67 -8.88
CA ASN A 118 9.22 3.79 -8.23
C ASN A 118 8.76 4.00 -6.79
N THR A 119 9.70 4.38 -5.93
CA THR A 119 9.51 4.71 -4.51
C THR A 119 10.43 5.85 -4.12
N PRO A 120 10.07 6.71 -3.16
CA PRO A 120 11.04 7.63 -2.57
C PRO A 120 12.18 6.89 -1.90
N GLU A 121 13.29 7.57 -1.71
CA GLU A 121 14.46 7.01 -1.04
C GLU A 121 14.10 6.39 0.32
N PHE A 122 14.49 5.11 0.52
CA PHE A 122 14.15 4.29 1.68
C PHE A 122 12.65 4.28 2.04
N THR A 123 11.77 4.54 1.08
CA THR A 123 10.32 4.70 1.28
C THR A 123 9.91 5.88 2.17
N LEU A 124 10.86 6.66 2.62
CA LEU A 124 10.70 7.74 3.59
C LEU A 124 10.69 9.14 2.95
N GLY A 125 11.25 9.29 1.77
CA GLY A 125 11.34 10.54 1.02
C GLY A 125 12.77 11.02 0.83
N SER A 126 13.01 11.64 -0.31
CA SER A 126 14.27 12.30 -0.63
C SER A 126 14.20 13.77 -0.26
N PRO A 127 15.29 14.34 0.29
CA PRO A 127 15.38 15.76 0.56
C PRO A 127 15.23 16.61 -0.70
N GLY A 128 14.68 17.81 -0.54
CA GLY A 128 14.42 18.69 -1.68
C GLY A 128 13.30 18.21 -2.61
N LEU A 129 12.92 16.93 -2.55
CA LEU A 129 11.84 16.36 -3.37
C LEU A 129 10.58 16.05 -2.56
N ARG A 130 10.63 16.09 -1.21
CA ARG A 130 9.45 15.84 -0.34
C ARG A 130 8.34 16.84 -0.54
N ASP A 131 8.70 18.10 -0.78
CA ASP A 131 7.75 19.19 -0.99
C ASP A 131 6.93 19.02 -2.27
N LEU A 132 7.40 18.16 -3.20
CA LEU A 132 6.63 17.78 -4.37
C LEU A 132 5.36 16.99 -3.99
N GLY A 133 5.35 16.32 -2.81
CA GLY A 133 4.19 15.62 -2.28
C GLY A 133 3.73 14.44 -3.11
N THR A 134 4.62 13.85 -3.87
CA THR A 134 4.41 12.66 -4.70
C THR A 134 5.61 11.73 -4.58
N THR A 135 5.48 10.51 -5.06
CA THR A 135 6.62 9.58 -5.17
C THR A 135 7.67 10.14 -6.11
N SER A 136 8.87 10.35 -5.58
CA SER A 136 10.03 10.88 -6.32
C SER A 136 11.33 10.51 -5.63
N ASN A 137 12.40 10.37 -6.40
CA ASN A 137 13.78 10.22 -5.92
C ASN A 137 14.76 10.77 -6.95
N ILE A 138 16.03 10.93 -6.55
CA ILE A 138 17.07 11.52 -7.40
C ILE A 138 17.53 10.59 -8.53
N LEU A 139 17.29 9.29 -8.43
CA LEU A 139 17.70 8.31 -9.45
C LEU A 139 16.77 8.32 -10.66
N PHE A 140 15.47 8.38 -10.39
CA PHE A 140 14.44 8.15 -11.39
C PHE A 140 13.49 9.33 -11.57
N GLY A 141 13.53 10.33 -10.69
CA GLY A 141 12.64 11.49 -10.75
C GLY A 141 11.23 11.20 -10.23
N VAL A 142 10.26 11.94 -10.75
CA VAL A 142 8.89 12.06 -10.26
C VAL A 142 7.97 11.07 -10.94
N THR A 143 7.16 10.34 -10.16
CA THR A 143 6.03 9.54 -10.66
C THR A 143 4.75 10.37 -10.66
N ARG A 144 3.95 10.23 -11.71
CA ARG A 144 2.74 11.01 -11.98
C ARG A 144 1.46 10.19 -11.85
N ASN A 145 0.35 10.89 -11.61
CA ASN A 145 -0.96 10.27 -11.50
C ASN A 145 -1.55 9.97 -12.89
N PRO A 146 -2.10 8.77 -13.15
CA PRO A 146 -2.64 8.41 -14.46
C PRO A 146 -4.00 9.06 -14.77
N TYR A 147 -4.69 9.64 -13.80
CA TYR A 147 -5.92 10.42 -14.03
C TYR A 147 -5.60 11.86 -14.46
N ASP A 148 -4.53 12.42 -13.92
CA ASP A 148 -4.02 13.75 -14.24
C ASP A 148 -2.51 13.81 -13.92
N PRO A 149 -1.61 13.91 -14.93
CA PRO A 149 -0.17 13.93 -14.72
C PRO A 149 0.39 15.13 -13.94
N SER A 150 -0.39 16.18 -13.76
CA SER A 150 -0.03 17.31 -12.89
C SER A 150 -0.27 17.01 -11.41
N ARG A 151 -1.00 15.93 -11.11
CA ARG A 151 -1.39 15.53 -9.77
C ARG A 151 -0.47 14.45 -9.19
N SER A 152 -0.44 14.41 -7.87
CA SER A 152 0.29 13.43 -7.10
C SER A 152 -0.27 12.02 -7.30
N CYS A 153 0.60 11.03 -7.47
CA CYS A 153 0.23 9.62 -7.39
C CYS A 153 0.22 9.08 -5.93
N GLY A 154 0.42 9.95 -4.94
CA GLY A 154 0.64 9.56 -3.56
C GLY A 154 2.04 8.97 -3.34
N GLY A 155 2.27 8.41 -2.17
CA GLY A 155 3.54 7.81 -1.78
C GLY A 155 3.45 7.04 -0.45
N SER A 156 4.44 6.21 -0.23
CA SER A 156 5.67 5.92 -0.97
C SER A 156 5.52 4.84 -2.07
N SER A 157 4.43 4.06 -2.16
CA SER A 157 4.16 3.10 -3.23
C SER A 157 3.44 3.75 -4.43
N GLY A 158 3.84 4.97 -4.82
CA GLY A 158 3.19 5.73 -5.88
C GLY A 158 3.40 5.13 -7.25
N GLY A 159 4.59 4.56 -7.54
CA GLY A 159 4.84 3.83 -8.78
C GLY A 159 3.89 2.64 -8.93
N ALA A 160 3.69 1.87 -7.85
CA ALA A 160 2.73 0.77 -7.79
C ALA A 160 1.30 1.25 -8.07
N GLY A 161 0.84 2.28 -7.35
CA GLY A 161 -0.48 2.88 -7.53
C GLY A 161 -0.72 3.32 -8.96
N SER A 162 0.22 4.06 -9.53
CA SER A 162 0.15 4.62 -10.87
C SER A 162 0.07 3.54 -11.96
N ILE A 163 0.99 2.56 -11.96
CA ILE A 163 1.05 1.54 -13.02
C ILE A 163 -0.12 0.55 -12.94
N VAL A 164 -0.54 0.16 -11.74
CA VAL A 164 -1.71 -0.71 -11.53
C VAL A 164 -2.98 -0.02 -12.03
N ALA A 165 -3.18 1.25 -11.67
CA ALA A 165 -4.32 2.03 -12.15
C ALA A 165 -4.32 2.23 -13.67
N ALA A 166 -3.15 2.46 -14.25
CA ALA A 166 -2.97 2.62 -15.69
C ALA A 166 -3.12 1.29 -16.47
N GLY A 167 -3.18 0.14 -15.81
CA GLY A 167 -3.32 -1.17 -16.42
C GLY A 167 -2.02 -1.77 -16.94
N GLY A 168 -0.86 -1.27 -16.52
CA GLY A 168 0.46 -1.82 -16.85
C GLY A 168 0.93 -2.93 -15.91
N SER A 169 0.18 -3.20 -14.84
CA SER A 169 0.38 -4.35 -13.96
C SER A 169 -0.96 -4.93 -13.51
N ALA A 170 -1.04 -6.23 -13.28
CA ALA A 170 -2.24 -6.84 -12.72
C ALA A 170 -2.37 -6.47 -11.24
N PHE A 171 -1.27 -6.55 -10.49
CA PHE A 171 -1.13 -6.14 -9.09
C PHE A 171 0.32 -5.74 -8.78
N ASP A 172 0.53 -5.15 -7.62
CA ASP A 172 1.86 -4.81 -7.08
C ASP A 172 1.91 -5.14 -5.59
N ILE A 173 3.09 -5.30 -5.04
CA ILE A 173 3.31 -5.43 -3.59
C ILE A 173 4.00 -4.17 -3.09
N GLY A 174 3.30 -3.43 -2.26
CA GLY A 174 3.76 -2.20 -1.65
C GLY A 174 4.17 -2.37 -0.18
N SER A 175 4.52 -1.25 0.45
CA SER A 175 4.77 -1.15 1.89
C SER A 175 4.13 0.10 2.47
N ASP A 176 3.75 0.07 3.75
CA ASP A 176 3.00 1.13 4.42
C ASP A 176 3.55 1.38 5.84
N PHE A 177 4.17 2.53 6.02
CA PHE A 177 4.71 3.01 7.29
C PHE A 177 3.84 4.12 7.92
N GLY A 178 3.17 4.92 7.11
CA GLY A 178 2.31 6.04 7.51
C GLY A 178 1.24 6.33 6.46
N GLY A 179 0.80 5.28 5.72
CA GLY A 179 -0.18 5.40 4.65
C GLY A 179 0.38 5.07 3.27
N SER A 180 1.57 4.49 3.16
CA SER A 180 2.29 4.36 1.88
C SER A 180 1.73 3.29 0.92
N ILE A 181 0.74 2.50 1.30
CA ILE A 181 -0.14 1.72 0.41
C ILE A 181 -1.45 2.49 0.21
N ARG A 182 -2.03 2.98 1.30
CA ARG A 182 -3.37 3.56 1.36
C ARG A 182 -3.48 4.90 0.63
N ASN A 183 -2.47 5.77 0.79
CA ASN A 183 -2.45 7.05 0.07
C ASN A 183 -2.32 6.86 -1.46
N PRO A 184 -1.39 6.04 -2.00
CA PRO A 184 -1.39 5.74 -3.43
C PRO A 184 -2.66 5.04 -3.91
N ALA A 185 -3.28 4.15 -3.11
CA ALA A 185 -4.55 3.54 -3.48
C ALA A 185 -5.67 4.58 -3.62
N HIS A 186 -5.74 5.55 -2.69
CA HIS A 186 -6.64 6.70 -2.75
C HIS A 186 -6.39 7.56 -3.99
N CYS A 187 -5.14 8.04 -4.19
CA CYS A 187 -4.80 8.95 -5.29
C CYS A 187 -5.02 8.34 -6.68
N ASN A 188 -4.85 7.03 -6.82
CA ASN A 188 -4.95 6.32 -8.10
C ASN A 188 -6.24 5.49 -8.24
N GLY A 189 -7.15 5.56 -7.27
CA GLY A 189 -8.47 4.91 -7.33
C GLY A 189 -8.41 3.39 -7.45
N ILE A 190 -7.42 2.75 -6.86
CA ILE A 190 -7.24 1.30 -6.79
C ILE A 190 -7.55 0.79 -5.37
N VAL A 191 -7.42 -0.51 -5.16
CA VAL A 191 -7.53 -1.15 -3.85
C VAL A 191 -6.14 -1.40 -3.29
N GLY A 192 -5.95 -1.11 -2.00
CA GLY A 192 -4.72 -1.42 -1.30
C GLY A 192 -5.00 -1.71 0.17
N ILE A 193 -4.36 -2.72 0.73
CA ILE A 193 -4.50 -3.07 2.14
C ILE A 193 -3.17 -2.97 2.87
N LYS A 194 -3.17 -2.25 3.98
CA LYS A 194 -2.20 -2.37 5.06
C LYS A 194 -2.72 -3.41 6.03
N PRO A 195 -2.16 -4.63 6.07
CA PRO A 195 -2.64 -5.67 6.98
C PRO A 195 -2.32 -5.35 8.43
N THR A 196 -2.80 -6.18 9.34
CA THR A 196 -2.42 -6.13 10.76
C THR A 196 -0.90 -6.27 10.91
N THR A 197 -0.31 -5.48 11.82
CA THR A 197 1.12 -5.61 12.16
C THR A 197 1.42 -7.04 12.61
N GLY A 198 2.45 -7.63 11.99
CA GLY A 198 2.79 -9.04 12.24
C GLY A 198 2.05 -10.07 11.37
N ARG A 199 1.26 -9.64 10.37
CA ARG A 199 0.58 -10.53 9.41
C ARG A 199 1.49 -10.97 8.27
N VAL A 200 2.23 -10.05 7.66
CA VAL A 200 3.08 -10.28 6.49
C VAL A 200 4.52 -9.97 6.85
N PRO A 201 5.47 -10.90 6.58
CA PRO A 201 6.89 -10.68 6.86
C PRO A 201 7.47 -9.48 6.11
N ARG A 202 8.38 -8.77 6.77
CA ARG A 202 9.13 -7.62 6.22
C ARG A 202 10.51 -8.01 5.72
N THR A 203 10.89 -9.28 5.85
CA THR A 203 12.19 -9.82 5.39
C THR A 203 12.49 -9.43 3.96
N GLY A 204 13.65 -8.79 3.74
CA GLY A 204 14.07 -8.30 2.43
C GLY A 204 13.41 -6.99 2.00
N HIS A 205 12.77 -6.24 2.91
CA HIS A 205 12.41 -4.85 2.66
C HIS A 205 13.62 -3.93 2.86
N VAL A 206 13.73 -2.86 2.06
CA VAL A 206 14.88 -1.94 2.07
C VAL A 206 15.14 -1.30 3.42
N VAL A 207 14.11 -1.04 4.17
CA VAL A 207 14.16 -0.65 5.56
C VAL A 207 14.16 -1.94 6.37
N ASP A 208 15.34 -2.46 6.61
CA ASP A 208 15.58 -3.69 7.35
C ASP A 208 15.14 -3.57 8.83
N PHE A 209 15.06 -4.67 9.57
CA PHE A 209 14.63 -4.71 10.97
C PHE A 209 15.27 -3.59 11.80
N GLY A 210 14.51 -2.51 12.04
CA GLY A 210 15.04 -1.22 12.45
C GLY A 210 14.39 -0.61 13.71
N GLY A 211 14.15 -1.40 14.75
CA GLY A 211 13.65 -0.87 16.02
C GLY A 211 12.28 -0.19 15.89
N VAL A 212 12.13 1.01 16.45
CA VAL A 212 10.84 1.74 16.46
C VAL A 212 10.31 2.00 15.06
N TYR A 213 11.18 2.35 14.12
CA TYR A 213 10.78 2.59 12.72
C TYR A 213 10.13 1.38 12.08
N ASP A 214 10.71 0.22 12.31
CA ASP A 214 10.26 -1.00 11.67
C ASP A 214 8.94 -1.52 12.26
N THR A 215 8.64 -1.18 13.50
CA THR A 215 7.40 -1.56 14.18
C THR A 215 6.15 -1.09 13.44
N TYR A 216 6.22 0.03 12.72
CA TYR A 216 5.09 0.61 11.99
C TYR A 216 5.02 0.19 10.52
N GLN A 217 6.02 -0.53 10.04
CA GLN A 217 6.13 -0.93 8.64
C GLN A 217 5.34 -2.22 8.36
N GLN A 218 4.46 -2.21 7.36
CA GLN A 218 3.75 -3.39 6.88
C GLN A 218 3.90 -3.52 5.36
N ILE A 219 3.92 -4.77 4.88
CA ILE A 219 3.90 -5.13 3.47
C ILE A 219 2.47 -5.53 3.10
N GLY A 220 1.97 -5.11 1.95
CA GLY A 220 0.63 -5.48 1.51
C GLY A 220 0.40 -5.32 0.01
N PRO A 221 -0.62 -6.01 -0.52
CA PRO A 221 -0.95 -6.00 -1.93
C PRO A 221 -1.74 -4.76 -2.34
N MET A 222 -1.54 -4.37 -3.61
CA MET A 222 -2.25 -3.29 -4.30
C MET A 222 -2.75 -3.81 -5.65
N ALA A 223 -4.05 -3.66 -5.94
CA ALA A 223 -4.68 -4.18 -7.15
C ALA A 223 -5.87 -3.32 -7.57
N ARG A 224 -6.42 -3.59 -8.77
CA ARG A 224 -7.59 -2.85 -9.26
C ARG A 224 -8.89 -3.29 -8.63
N ARG A 225 -8.98 -4.54 -8.11
CA ARG A 225 -10.22 -5.14 -7.62
C ARG A 225 -10.03 -5.72 -6.22
N VAL A 226 -11.09 -5.69 -5.42
CA VAL A 226 -11.08 -6.23 -4.05
C VAL A 226 -10.86 -7.75 -4.05
N GLU A 227 -11.38 -8.48 -5.05
CA GLU A 227 -11.18 -9.93 -5.18
C GLU A 227 -9.69 -10.30 -5.33
N ASP A 228 -8.87 -9.42 -5.92
CA ASP A 228 -7.43 -9.61 -6.03
C ASP A 228 -6.75 -9.52 -4.65
N ILE A 229 -7.20 -8.60 -3.79
CA ILE A 229 -6.70 -8.48 -2.42
C ILE A 229 -7.05 -9.73 -1.61
N ALA A 230 -8.28 -10.24 -1.76
CA ALA A 230 -8.72 -11.49 -1.12
C ALA A 230 -7.87 -12.70 -1.56
N LEU A 231 -7.41 -12.73 -2.81
CA LEU A 231 -6.50 -13.75 -3.33
C LEU A 231 -5.06 -13.59 -2.81
N LEU A 232 -4.54 -12.34 -2.85
CA LEU A 232 -3.13 -12.07 -2.62
C LEU A 232 -2.74 -12.09 -1.15
N LEU A 233 -3.58 -11.55 -0.26
CA LEU A 233 -3.22 -11.42 1.16
C LEU A 233 -2.93 -12.76 1.84
N PRO A 234 -3.72 -13.83 1.66
CA PRO A 234 -3.40 -15.14 2.23
C PRO A 234 -2.09 -15.74 1.72
N LEU A 235 -1.69 -15.43 0.47
CA LEU A 235 -0.42 -15.89 -0.10
C LEU A 235 0.78 -15.19 0.56
N LEU A 236 0.62 -13.95 1.01
CA LEU A 236 1.67 -13.16 1.64
C LEU A 236 1.79 -13.42 3.15
N ALA A 237 0.71 -13.85 3.82
CA ALA A 237 0.59 -13.94 5.27
C ALA A 237 1.35 -15.14 5.87
N GLY A 238 1.66 -15.02 7.16
CA GLY A 238 2.20 -16.09 7.98
C GLY A 238 3.73 -16.10 8.10
N PRO A 239 4.26 -16.89 9.05
CA PRO A 239 5.68 -16.92 9.39
C PRO A 239 6.59 -17.30 8.21
N ASP A 240 7.76 -16.68 8.16
CA ASP A 240 8.88 -17.06 7.30
C ASP A 240 10.09 -17.54 8.11
N PHE A 241 9.99 -17.58 9.44
CA PHE A 241 11.04 -17.93 10.39
C PHE A 241 12.27 -17.02 10.34
N GLN A 242 12.13 -15.80 9.78
CA GLN A 242 13.15 -14.77 9.72
C GLN A 242 12.67 -13.47 10.40
N ASP A 243 11.42 -13.06 10.19
CA ASP A 243 10.81 -11.93 10.88
C ASP A 243 10.15 -12.38 12.19
N ALA A 244 10.84 -12.12 13.31
CA ALA A 244 10.39 -12.51 14.65
C ALA A 244 9.08 -11.82 15.09
N ALA A 245 8.66 -10.75 14.43
CA ALA A 245 7.41 -10.04 14.75
C ALA A 245 6.16 -10.75 14.21
N ILE A 246 6.31 -11.72 13.32
CA ILE A 246 5.17 -12.39 12.67
C ILE A 246 4.44 -13.33 13.62
N LYS A 247 3.11 -13.21 13.60
CA LYS A 247 2.21 -14.06 14.39
C LYS A 247 1.51 -15.07 13.47
N PRO A 248 1.45 -16.35 13.86
CA PRO A 248 0.81 -17.42 13.07
C PRO A 248 -0.72 -17.36 13.21
N MET A 249 -1.32 -16.23 12.84
CA MET A 249 -2.76 -16.01 12.92
C MET A 249 -3.47 -16.52 11.66
N PRO A 250 -4.58 -17.25 11.77
CA PRO A 250 -5.38 -17.69 10.62
C PRO A 250 -5.87 -16.51 9.77
N ASN A 251 -6.03 -16.72 8.48
CA ASN A 251 -6.76 -15.81 7.61
C ASN A 251 -8.26 -16.13 7.70
N GLY A 252 -9.10 -15.11 7.94
CA GLY A 252 -10.55 -15.26 7.80
C GLY A 252 -10.97 -15.36 6.33
N ASP A 253 -12.14 -15.93 6.05
CA ASP A 253 -12.75 -15.93 4.72
C ASP A 253 -13.70 -14.74 4.57
N PRO A 254 -13.42 -13.77 3.69
CA PRO A 254 -14.31 -12.62 3.48
C PRO A 254 -15.72 -13.01 3.01
N ARG A 255 -15.88 -14.18 2.37
CA ARG A 255 -17.17 -14.69 1.90
C ARG A 255 -18.06 -15.23 3.02
N ALA A 256 -17.45 -15.58 4.15
CA ALA A 256 -18.16 -16.04 5.34
C ALA A 256 -18.63 -14.90 6.26
N VAL A 257 -18.25 -13.65 5.95
CA VAL A 257 -18.65 -12.48 6.75
C VAL A 257 -20.10 -12.11 6.45
N ASP A 258 -20.96 -12.20 7.48
CA ASP A 258 -22.34 -11.70 7.41
C ASP A 258 -22.34 -10.17 7.65
N LEU A 259 -22.40 -9.41 6.59
CA LEU A 259 -22.37 -7.94 6.67
C LEU A 259 -23.46 -7.36 7.58
N LYS A 260 -24.68 -7.97 7.61
CA LYS A 260 -25.81 -7.44 8.40
C LYS A 260 -25.58 -7.50 9.91
N LYS A 261 -24.64 -8.34 10.36
CA LYS A 261 -24.28 -8.47 11.78
C LYS A 261 -23.16 -7.52 12.20
N LEU A 262 -22.52 -6.80 11.27
CA LEU A 262 -21.45 -5.89 11.58
C LEU A 262 -21.99 -4.61 12.21
N ARG A 263 -21.42 -4.23 13.35
CA ARG A 263 -21.60 -2.93 13.97
C ARG A 263 -20.61 -1.96 13.34
N VAL A 264 -21.13 -0.98 12.63
CA VAL A 264 -20.34 -0.06 11.81
C VAL A 264 -20.20 1.27 12.51
N ALA A 265 -18.97 1.73 12.71
CA ALA A 265 -18.72 3.13 13.02
C ALA A 265 -18.28 3.89 11.77
N PHE A 266 -18.55 5.18 11.73
CA PHE A 266 -17.95 6.07 10.75
C PHE A 266 -17.65 7.43 11.37
N PHE A 267 -16.70 8.13 10.77
CA PHE A 267 -16.52 9.56 10.99
C PHE A 267 -16.07 10.23 9.69
N THR A 268 -16.38 11.50 9.55
CA THR A 268 -15.97 12.31 8.40
C THR A 268 -14.80 13.21 8.72
N ASP A 269 -14.69 13.66 9.97
CA ASP A 269 -13.59 14.46 10.49
C ASP A 269 -13.31 14.12 11.96
N VAL A 270 -12.13 14.49 12.44
CA VAL A 270 -11.65 14.27 13.82
C VAL A 270 -11.12 15.57 14.45
N ASN A 271 -11.79 16.68 14.19
CA ASN A 271 -11.36 18.03 14.57
C ASN A 271 -9.96 18.35 14.01
N SER A 272 -9.75 18.00 12.75
CA SER A 272 -8.50 18.24 12.05
C SER A 272 -8.25 19.75 11.84
N TYR A 273 -6.98 20.15 11.70
CA TYR A 273 -6.60 21.55 11.42
C TYR A 273 -7.25 22.10 10.15
N HIS A 274 -7.46 21.24 9.16
CA HIS A 274 -8.22 21.52 7.94
C HIS A 274 -9.12 20.31 7.69
N GLY A 275 -10.41 20.51 7.78
CA GLY A 275 -11.43 19.51 7.55
C GLY A 275 -11.35 18.91 6.13
N PRO A 276 -11.99 17.76 5.92
CA PRO A 276 -12.07 17.14 4.61
C PRO A 276 -12.93 17.96 3.65
N THR A 277 -12.66 17.83 2.35
CA THR A 277 -13.46 18.48 1.31
C THR A 277 -14.89 17.94 1.32
N PRO A 278 -15.89 18.74 0.85
CA PRO A 278 -17.30 18.33 0.85
C PRO A 278 -17.55 16.99 0.14
N GLU A 279 -16.84 16.72 -0.97
CA GLU A 279 -16.96 15.45 -1.70
C GLU A 279 -16.37 14.27 -0.92
N THR A 280 -15.33 14.50 -0.10
CA THR A 280 -14.76 13.48 0.79
C THR A 280 -15.76 13.15 1.92
N VAL A 281 -16.37 14.15 2.53
CA VAL A 281 -17.44 13.97 3.51
C VAL A 281 -18.61 13.21 2.89
N ALA A 282 -19.09 13.64 1.73
CA ALA A 282 -20.21 13.01 1.04
C ALA A 282 -19.93 11.53 0.70
N MET A 283 -18.70 11.20 0.33
CA MET A 283 -18.28 9.81 0.05
C MET A 283 -18.40 8.93 1.29
N VAL A 284 -17.89 9.37 2.45
CA VAL A 284 -17.96 8.58 3.70
C VAL A 284 -19.42 8.42 4.14
N MET A 285 -20.20 9.49 4.10
CA MET A 285 -21.63 9.45 4.44
C MET A 285 -22.42 8.50 3.53
N ALA A 286 -22.13 8.51 2.22
CA ALA A 286 -22.76 7.60 1.27
C ALA A 286 -22.42 6.15 1.56
N ALA A 287 -21.17 5.86 1.96
CA ALA A 287 -20.73 4.52 2.33
C ALA A 287 -21.40 4.04 3.64
N ALA A 288 -21.49 4.89 4.66
CA ALA A 288 -22.19 4.60 5.90
C ALA A 288 -23.68 4.29 5.64
N LYS A 289 -24.37 5.15 4.88
CA LYS A 289 -25.77 4.94 4.47
C LYS A 289 -25.96 3.67 3.65
N ALA A 290 -24.97 3.28 2.84
CA ALA A 290 -25.04 2.05 2.06
C ALA A 290 -25.04 0.80 2.95
N LEU A 291 -24.26 0.78 4.04
CA LEU A 291 -24.27 -0.32 5.02
C LEU A 291 -25.53 -0.29 5.90
N GLU A 292 -25.99 0.87 6.32
CA GLU A 292 -27.26 1.02 7.01
C GLU A 292 -28.43 0.45 6.18
N GLY A 293 -28.46 0.75 4.88
CA GLY A 293 -29.45 0.21 3.95
C GLY A 293 -29.39 -1.31 3.73
N LEU A 294 -28.27 -1.97 4.13
CA LEU A 294 -28.16 -3.44 4.20
C LEU A 294 -28.69 -4.01 5.51
N GLY A 295 -28.98 -3.15 6.50
CA GLY A 295 -29.43 -3.55 7.83
C GLY A 295 -28.32 -3.61 8.87
N CYS A 296 -27.11 -3.09 8.58
CA CYS A 296 -26.08 -2.94 9.60
C CYS A 296 -26.47 -1.86 10.61
N PRO A 297 -26.26 -2.04 11.93
CA PRO A 297 -26.20 -0.95 12.88
C PRO A 297 -25.03 0.00 12.54
N VAL A 298 -25.35 1.28 12.28
CA VAL A 298 -24.37 2.30 11.91
C VAL A 298 -24.43 3.46 12.88
N ALA A 299 -23.29 3.91 13.39
CA ALA A 299 -23.18 5.06 14.27
C ALA A 299 -22.02 5.98 13.86
N GLU A 300 -22.22 7.29 14.00
CA GLU A 300 -21.12 8.24 13.90
C GLU A 300 -20.30 8.17 15.18
N SER A 301 -19.07 7.69 15.07
CA SER A 301 -18.15 7.52 16.20
C SER A 301 -16.71 7.41 15.70
N ALA A 302 -15.80 8.09 16.39
CA ALA A 302 -14.36 7.99 16.17
C ALA A 302 -13.67 7.45 17.43
N PRO A 303 -12.58 6.68 17.29
CA PRO A 303 -11.76 6.30 18.45
C PRO A 303 -11.23 7.55 19.16
N SER A 304 -11.32 7.57 20.49
CA SER A 304 -10.74 8.66 21.28
C SER A 304 -9.21 8.68 21.16
N GLY A 305 -8.59 9.86 21.15
CA GLY A 305 -7.14 9.99 21.07
C GLY A 305 -6.56 10.04 19.65
N TYR A 306 -7.39 10.30 18.64
CA TYR A 306 -6.93 10.41 17.26
C TYR A 306 -5.87 11.50 17.07
N MET A 307 -6.09 12.70 17.60
CA MET A 307 -5.15 13.82 17.53
C MET A 307 -3.92 13.59 18.41
N GLU A 308 -4.08 12.89 19.53
CA GLU A 308 -2.98 12.46 20.40
C GLU A 308 -2.02 11.52 19.66
N ALA A 309 -2.55 10.52 18.94
CA ALA A 309 -1.77 9.63 18.08
C ALA A 309 -1.02 10.38 16.97
N TYR A 310 -1.65 11.42 16.43
CA TYR A 310 -1.05 12.28 15.42
C TYR A 310 0.20 13.02 15.96
N GLY A 311 0.16 13.48 17.20
CA GLY A 311 1.31 14.10 17.89
C GLY A 311 2.38 13.11 18.35
N LEU A 312 1.96 11.92 18.80
CA LEU A 312 2.85 10.91 19.37
C LEU A 312 3.76 10.24 18.33
N MET A 313 3.24 9.89 17.17
CA MET A 313 3.99 9.15 16.13
C MET A 313 5.25 9.88 15.62
N PRO A 314 5.25 11.19 15.35
CA PRO A 314 6.47 11.92 15.02
C PRO A 314 7.50 11.90 16.16
N ARG A 315 7.09 12.11 17.42
CA ARG A 315 7.98 12.10 18.57
C ARG A 315 8.69 10.76 18.75
N LEU A 316 7.95 9.65 18.68
CA LEU A 316 8.52 8.30 18.70
C LEU A 316 9.52 8.07 17.57
N ARG A 317 9.18 8.55 16.38
CA ARG A 317 10.00 8.39 15.17
C ARG A 317 11.30 9.19 15.22
N GLU A 318 11.28 10.34 15.87
CA GLU A 318 12.40 11.28 15.95
C GLU A 318 13.22 11.12 17.24
N ALA A 319 12.79 10.22 18.12
CA ALA A 319 13.39 10.03 19.44
C ALA A 319 14.89 9.68 19.43
N ASP A 320 15.35 8.98 18.39
CA ASP A 320 16.78 8.60 18.26
C ASP A 320 17.65 9.68 17.57
N GLY A 321 17.12 10.88 17.36
CA GLY A 321 17.84 11.99 16.70
C GLY A 321 18.33 11.66 15.28
N GLY A 322 17.74 10.62 14.63
CA GLY A 322 18.15 10.16 13.30
C GLY A 322 19.30 9.15 13.28
N ALA A 323 19.70 8.64 14.43
CA ALA A 323 20.80 7.68 14.55
C ALA A 323 20.54 6.41 13.70
N TRP A 324 19.28 5.93 13.64
CA TRP A 324 18.92 4.77 12.81
C TRP A 324 19.12 5.05 11.33
N ILE A 325 18.63 6.17 10.81
CA ILE A 325 18.84 6.59 9.42
C ILE A 325 20.34 6.73 9.12
N GLY A 326 21.11 7.30 10.05
CA GLY A 326 22.57 7.39 9.93
C GLY A 326 23.23 6.01 9.79
N ARG A 327 22.78 5.01 10.55
CA ARG A 327 23.26 3.62 10.41
C ARG A 327 22.89 3.02 9.04
N VAL A 328 21.66 3.23 8.58
CA VAL A 328 21.20 2.76 7.25
C VAL A 328 22.05 3.39 6.15
N ASN A 329 22.25 4.70 6.16
CA ASN A 329 23.06 5.42 5.17
C ASN A 329 24.50 4.89 5.11
N ARG A 330 25.14 4.69 6.27
CA ARG A 330 26.51 4.11 6.31
C ARG A 330 26.55 2.71 5.74
N ARG A 331 25.61 1.85 6.09
CA ARG A 331 25.51 0.48 5.58
C ARG A 331 25.30 0.42 4.07
N VAL A 332 24.53 1.35 3.55
CA VAL A 332 24.18 1.45 2.12
C VAL A 332 25.26 2.14 1.30
N GLY A 333 26.21 2.84 1.95
CA GLY A 333 27.25 3.60 1.27
C GLY A 333 26.74 4.90 0.64
N THR A 334 25.65 5.44 1.11
CA THR A 334 25.14 6.76 0.66
C THR A 334 25.90 7.86 1.41
N HIS A 335 26.88 8.51 0.76
CA HIS A 335 27.64 9.64 1.30
C HIS A 335 27.75 10.78 0.28
N PRO A 336 27.55 12.04 0.70
CA PRO A 336 26.95 12.42 1.99
C PRO A 336 25.56 11.79 2.13
N PRO A 337 25.04 11.63 3.37
CA PRO A 337 23.67 11.18 3.54
C PRO A 337 22.81 12.05 2.65
N SER A 338 21.86 11.44 1.93
CA SER A 338 20.95 12.19 1.04
C SER A 338 20.50 13.45 1.74
N PRO A 339 20.78 14.64 1.20
CA PRO A 339 20.51 15.89 1.90
C PRO A 339 19.02 15.92 2.24
N GLY A 340 18.64 15.98 3.54
CA GLY A 340 17.33 16.28 4.07
C GLY A 340 16.60 15.22 4.88
N ARG A 341 17.24 14.12 5.25
CA ARG A 341 16.87 13.39 6.45
C ARG A 341 18.09 13.04 7.28
N VAL A 342 18.84 14.03 7.58
CA VAL A 342 19.52 14.04 8.85
C VAL A 342 18.46 14.57 9.81
N PHE A 343 17.85 13.70 10.60
CA PHE A 343 17.24 14.11 11.84
C PHE A 343 18.42 14.49 12.73
N ASP A 344 18.93 15.71 12.59
CA ASP A 344 19.98 16.26 13.47
C ASP A 344 19.36 16.82 14.75
N GLY A 345 18.24 16.22 15.18
CA GLY A 345 17.65 16.54 16.45
C GLY A 345 18.42 15.90 17.60
N PRO A 346 18.29 16.42 18.82
CA PRO A 346 18.80 15.76 20.00
C PRO A 346 18.13 14.41 20.18
N MET A 347 18.90 13.39 20.55
CA MET A 347 18.32 12.13 21.02
C MET A 347 17.57 12.38 22.32
N LEU A 348 16.39 11.79 22.46
CA LEU A 348 15.67 11.81 23.73
C LEU A 348 16.44 10.99 24.76
N PRO A 349 16.51 11.44 26.02
CA PRO A 349 16.94 10.62 27.14
C PRO A 349 16.07 9.35 27.24
N VAL A 350 16.68 8.24 27.67
CA VAL A 350 15.95 6.95 27.79
C VAL A 350 14.67 7.07 28.61
N PRO A 351 14.64 7.76 29.78
CA PRO A 351 13.38 7.90 30.52
C PRO A 351 12.27 8.59 29.75
N GLU A 352 12.57 9.66 29.00
CA GLU A 352 11.57 10.34 28.16
C GLU A 352 11.09 9.47 26.99
N PHE A 353 11.96 8.63 26.45
CA PHE A 353 11.58 7.69 25.41
C PHE A 353 10.68 6.57 25.95
N GLU A 354 10.95 6.06 27.15
CA GLU A 354 10.09 5.09 27.84
C GLU A 354 8.70 5.67 28.12
N GLU A 355 8.59 6.92 28.57
CA GLU A 355 7.30 7.62 28.72
C GLU A 355 6.50 7.64 27.38
N LEU A 356 7.17 7.85 26.25
CA LEU A 356 6.50 7.80 24.95
C LEU A 356 5.99 6.40 24.57
N LEU A 357 6.71 5.34 24.99
CA LEU A 357 6.28 3.96 24.77
C LEU A 357 5.08 3.62 25.67
N GLU A 358 5.08 4.07 26.91
CA GLU A 358 3.95 3.94 27.84
C GLU A 358 2.70 4.64 27.26
N LEU A 359 2.83 5.89 26.85
CA LEU A 359 1.74 6.64 26.19
C LEU A 359 1.21 5.92 24.92
N GLN A 360 2.11 5.30 24.16
CA GLN A 360 1.71 4.52 22.99
C GLN A 360 0.86 3.31 23.37
N ASP A 361 1.25 2.58 24.42
CA ASP A 361 0.54 1.38 24.83
C ASP A 361 -0.79 1.72 25.52
N GLU A 362 -0.84 2.79 26.30
CA GLU A 362 -2.09 3.34 26.85
C GLU A 362 -3.06 3.73 25.74
N LEU A 363 -2.58 4.48 24.74
CA LEU A 363 -3.37 4.89 23.58
C LEU A 363 -3.89 3.68 22.80
N ARG A 364 -3.04 2.70 22.52
CA ARG A 364 -3.42 1.45 21.83
C ARG A 364 -4.50 0.70 22.60
N SER A 365 -4.36 0.57 23.92
CA SER A 365 -5.31 -0.13 24.80
C SER A 365 -6.64 0.59 24.86
N ARG A 366 -6.63 1.91 25.03
CA ARG A 366 -7.82 2.76 25.03
C ARG A 366 -8.57 2.68 23.68
N MET A 367 -7.85 2.75 22.59
CA MET A 367 -8.44 2.63 21.25
C MET A 367 -8.98 1.22 20.98
N LEU A 368 -8.26 0.18 21.41
CA LEU A 368 -8.74 -1.19 21.26
C LEU A 368 -10.03 -1.42 22.05
N SER A 369 -10.20 -0.79 23.21
CA SER A 369 -11.43 -0.90 23.98
C SER A 369 -12.64 -0.30 23.26
N TRP A 370 -12.47 0.71 22.40
CA TRP A 370 -13.51 1.26 21.54
C TRP A 370 -14.06 0.22 20.57
N PHE A 371 -13.25 -0.72 20.07
CA PHE A 371 -13.69 -1.82 19.20
C PHE A 371 -14.53 -2.89 19.91
N ARG A 372 -14.81 -2.78 21.21
CA ARG A 372 -15.82 -3.63 21.85
C ARG A 372 -17.21 -3.37 21.27
N ASP A 373 -17.49 -2.12 20.89
CA ASP A 373 -18.78 -1.68 20.41
C ASP A 373 -18.94 -1.77 18.90
N TYR A 374 -17.82 -1.85 18.15
CA TYR A 374 -17.82 -1.84 16.69
C TYR A 374 -16.97 -2.98 16.12
N ASP A 375 -17.26 -3.36 14.87
CA ASP A 375 -16.54 -4.40 14.14
C ASP A 375 -15.73 -3.81 12.98
N VAL A 376 -16.17 -2.66 12.45
CA VAL A 376 -15.54 -1.96 11.33
C VAL A 376 -15.74 -0.45 11.45
N LEU A 377 -14.74 0.30 11.00
CA LEU A 377 -14.74 1.76 10.93
C LEU A 377 -14.60 2.21 9.48
N LEU A 378 -15.45 3.14 9.06
CA LEU A 378 -15.34 3.87 7.79
C LEU A 378 -14.84 5.29 8.05
N CYS A 379 -13.81 5.72 7.32
CA CYS A 379 -13.28 7.07 7.47
C CYS A 379 -12.59 7.56 6.18
N PRO A 380 -12.27 8.85 6.07
CA PRO A 380 -11.44 9.34 4.96
C PRO A 380 -10.07 8.63 4.91
N THR A 381 -9.54 8.41 3.72
CA THR A 381 -8.12 8.07 3.55
C THR A 381 -7.26 9.31 3.60
N ASP A 382 -7.72 10.37 2.98
CA ASP A 382 -7.13 11.71 2.98
C ASP A 382 -8.26 12.75 3.05
N ALA A 383 -7.93 13.98 3.46
CA ALA A 383 -8.90 15.08 3.53
C ALA A 383 -9.41 15.52 2.15
N ALA A 384 -8.60 15.35 1.10
CA ALA A 384 -8.86 15.86 -0.24
C ALA A 384 -8.40 14.88 -1.32
N PRO A 385 -8.85 15.03 -2.58
CA PRO A 385 -8.30 14.27 -3.70
C PRO A 385 -6.81 14.54 -3.91
N ALA A 386 -6.19 13.83 -4.85
CA ALA A 386 -4.77 13.98 -5.17
C ALA A 386 -4.40 15.44 -5.47
N ARG A 387 -3.45 16.00 -4.71
CA ARG A 387 -2.99 17.40 -4.84
C ARG A 387 -2.14 17.60 -6.10
N ILE A 388 -1.99 18.84 -6.53
CA ILE A 388 -1.05 19.24 -7.57
C ILE A 388 0.38 18.98 -7.07
N ILE A 389 1.27 18.49 -7.94
CA ILE A 389 2.68 18.22 -7.61
C ILE A 389 3.37 19.56 -7.35
N GLY A 390 4.08 19.68 -6.21
CA GLY A 390 4.80 20.88 -5.81
C GLY A 390 3.93 21.95 -5.15
N GLU A 391 2.62 21.77 -5.08
CA GLU A 391 1.75 22.67 -4.32
C GLU A 391 1.92 22.44 -2.82
N LYS A 392 2.11 23.53 -2.06
CA LYS A 392 2.14 23.45 -0.61
C LYS A 392 0.75 23.02 -0.11
N ALA A 393 0.68 21.80 0.42
CA ALA A 393 -0.54 21.37 1.10
C ALA A 393 -0.70 22.15 2.41
N PRO A 394 -1.91 22.56 2.78
CA PRO A 394 -2.18 22.97 4.14
C PRO A 394 -1.83 21.82 5.09
N PRO A 395 -1.45 22.08 6.35
CA PRO A 395 -1.21 21.05 7.34
C PRO A 395 -2.52 20.27 7.57
N THR A 396 -2.66 19.14 6.87
CA THR A 396 -3.83 18.27 7.02
C THR A 396 -3.55 17.17 8.03
N THR A 397 -4.54 16.85 8.85
CA THR A 397 -4.46 15.69 9.72
C THR A 397 -4.40 14.42 8.87
N SER A 398 -3.42 13.58 9.12
CA SER A 398 -3.31 12.30 8.43
C SER A 398 -4.31 11.30 9.01
N TYR A 399 -5.32 10.95 8.26
CA TYR A 399 -6.27 9.87 8.62
C TYR A 399 -5.65 8.47 8.56
N ARG A 400 -4.37 8.33 8.26
CA ARG A 400 -3.67 7.06 8.05
C ARG A 400 -2.73 6.67 9.18
N ASN A 401 -2.02 7.62 9.78
CA ASN A 401 -0.92 7.37 10.73
C ASN A 401 -1.36 6.56 11.95
N LEU A 402 -2.54 6.85 12.46
CA LEU A 402 -3.12 6.15 13.59
C LEU A 402 -3.14 4.62 13.41
N PHE A 403 -3.46 4.14 12.20
CA PHE A 403 -3.57 2.71 11.95
C PHE A 403 -2.22 2.02 11.71
N ASN A 404 -1.13 2.78 11.55
CA ASN A 404 0.23 2.27 11.69
C ASN A 404 0.62 2.18 13.17
N LEU A 405 0.31 3.21 13.96
CA LEU A 405 0.59 3.26 15.40
C LEU A 405 -0.11 2.12 16.15
N THR A 406 -1.40 1.90 15.88
CA THR A 406 -2.19 0.83 16.50
C THR A 406 -1.92 -0.55 15.88
N GLY A 407 -1.37 -0.61 14.68
CA GLY A 407 -1.14 -1.85 13.95
C GLY A 407 -2.40 -2.48 13.35
N TRP A 408 -3.55 -1.79 13.33
CA TRP A 408 -4.82 -2.33 12.84
C TRP A 408 -4.87 -2.45 11.33
N PRO A 409 -5.56 -3.45 10.77
CA PRO A 409 -5.70 -3.60 9.33
C PRO A 409 -6.55 -2.46 8.76
N ALA A 410 -6.08 -1.86 7.66
CA ALA A 410 -6.79 -0.78 6.98
C ALA A 410 -6.71 -0.98 5.46
N LEU A 411 -7.86 -1.04 4.83
CA LEU A 411 -8.02 -1.22 3.39
C LEU A 411 -8.59 0.06 2.78
N VAL A 412 -8.12 0.42 1.60
CA VAL A 412 -8.67 1.53 0.81
C VAL A 412 -9.29 0.98 -0.46
N VAL A 413 -10.50 1.44 -0.75
CA VAL A 413 -11.22 1.18 -2.01
C VAL A 413 -11.79 2.47 -2.55
N ARG A 414 -11.78 2.66 -3.87
CA ARG A 414 -12.43 3.82 -4.47
C ARG A 414 -13.94 3.76 -4.24
N ALA A 415 -14.49 4.78 -3.60
CA ALA A 415 -15.93 4.93 -3.35
C ALA A 415 -16.50 6.27 -3.85
N GLY A 416 -15.64 7.19 -4.32
CA GLY A 416 -16.04 8.50 -4.81
C GLY A 416 -15.23 9.01 -6.00
N THR A 417 -15.65 10.17 -6.48
CA THR A 417 -14.97 10.94 -7.53
C THR A 417 -15.15 12.42 -7.24
N SER A 418 -14.05 13.18 -7.26
CA SER A 418 -14.10 14.63 -7.09
C SER A 418 -14.71 15.33 -8.30
N PRO A 419 -15.10 16.60 -8.19
CA PRO A 419 -15.59 17.40 -9.33
C PRO A 419 -14.62 17.43 -10.51
N GLU A 420 -13.30 17.38 -10.25
CA GLU A 420 -12.24 17.37 -11.28
C GLU A 420 -12.05 15.98 -11.93
N GLY A 421 -12.79 14.97 -11.48
CA GLY A 421 -12.72 13.61 -11.99
C GLY A 421 -11.68 12.72 -11.31
N LEU A 422 -11.06 13.19 -10.22
CA LEU A 422 -10.07 12.43 -9.46
C LEU A 422 -10.75 11.39 -8.54
N PRO A 423 -10.11 10.23 -8.31
CA PRO A 423 -10.67 9.23 -7.41
C PRO A 423 -10.63 9.70 -5.95
N LEU A 424 -11.60 9.24 -5.17
CA LEU A 424 -11.65 9.34 -3.72
C LEU A 424 -11.70 7.94 -3.12
N GLY A 425 -10.77 7.65 -2.22
CA GLY A 425 -10.64 6.36 -1.55
C GLY A 425 -11.28 6.39 -0.16
N LEU A 426 -12.23 5.50 0.08
CA LEU A 426 -12.75 5.20 1.40
C LEU A 426 -11.76 4.31 2.15
N GLN A 427 -11.42 4.65 3.38
CA GLN A 427 -10.64 3.81 4.26
C GLN A 427 -11.56 2.98 5.16
N ILE A 428 -11.34 1.67 5.15
CA ILE A 428 -12.09 0.66 5.90
C ILE A 428 -11.12 0.01 6.87
N VAL A 429 -11.36 0.19 8.17
CA VAL A 429 -10.51 -0.31 9.25
C VAL A 429 -11.28 -1.37 10.03
N ALA A 430 -10.69 -2.54 10.24
CA ALA A 430 -11.29 -3.60 11.02
C ALA A 430 -10.49 -3.86 12.31
N ARG A 431 -11.03 -4.68 13.20
CA ARG A 431 -10.32 -5.17 14.37
C ARG A 431 -9.02 -5.86 13.97
N PRO A 432 -7.99 -5.88 14.83
CA PRO A 432 -6.78 -6.67 14.56
C PRO A 432 -7.11 -8.10 14.12
N TRP A 433 -6.42 -8.55 13.08
CA TRP A 433 -6.55 -9.90 12.50
C TRP A 433 -7.89 -10.17 11.76
N ARG A 434 -8.72 -9.14 11.55
CA ARG A 434 -10.00 -9.24 10.85
C ARG A 434 -9.95 -8.55 9.48
N GLU A 435 -8.91 -8.83 8.72
CA GLU A 435 -8.79 -8.38 7.32
C GLU A 435 -9.94 -8.90 6.46
N ASP A 436 -10.49 -10.06 6.80
CA ASP A 436 -11.69 -10.65 6.19
C ASP A 436 -12.89 -9.68 6.22
N VAL A 437 -13.12 -9.03 7.37
CA VAL A 437 -14.19 -8.04 7.54
C VAL A 437 -13.91 -6.81 6.65
N ALA A 438 -12.69 -6.28 6.67
CA ALA A 438 -12.33 -5.13 5.84
C ALA A 438 -12.50 -5.43 4.34
N ILE A 439 -12.10 -6.63 3.89
CA ILE A 439 -12.23 -7.07 2.51
C ILE A 439 -13.70 -7.29 2.13
N ALA A 440 -14.51 -7.89 3.01
CA ALA A 440 -15.95 -8.11 2.75
C ALA A 440 -16.71 -6.78 2.59
N VAL A 441 -16.45 -5.81 3.48
CA VAL A 441 -17.05 -4.47 3.39
C VAL A 441 -16.55 -3.75 2.13
N ALA A 442 -15.26 -3.85 1.81
CA ALA A 442 -14.70 -3.26 0.59
C ALA A 442 -15.33 -3.83 -0.69
N ALA A 443 -15.61 -5.14 -0.72
CA ALA A 443 -16.27 -5.79 -1.86
C ALA A 443 -17.69 -5.25 -2.07
N GLU A 444 -18.44 -5.01 -1.00
CA GLU A 444 -19.75 -4.38 -1.10
C GLU A 444 -19.65 -2.92 -1.56
N MET A 445 -18.64 -2.16 -1.06
CA MET A 445 -18.39 -0.78 -1.54
C MET A 445 -17.99 -0.75 -3.01
N GLU A 446 -17.11 -1.67 -3.43
CA GLU A 446 -16.75 -1.79 -4.86
C GLU A 446 -17.96 -2.08 -5.74
N LYS A 447 -18.84 -2.97 -5.32
CA LYS A 447 -20.09 -3.30 -6.02
C LYS A 447 -21.01 -2.09 -6.15
N ARG A 448 -21.18 -1.30 -5.08
CA ARG A 448 -22.10 -0.14 -5.05
C ARG A 448 -21.57 1.08 -5.78
N PHE A 449 -20.29 1.39 -5.63
CA PHE A 449 -19.69 2.61 -6.18
C PHE A 449 -18.86 2.37 -7.44
N GLY A 450 -18.76 1.11 -7.91
CA GLY A 450 -18.10 0.71 -9.14
C GLY A 450 -16.58 0.58 -9.06
N GLY A 451 -15.96 0.90 -7.91
CA GLY A 451 -14.53 0.74 -7.67
C GLY A 451 -13.64 1.43 -8.70
N TRP A 452 -12.58 0.72 -9.12
CA TRP A 452 -11.63 1.25 -10.11
C TRP A 452 -12.30 1.59 -11.44
N LYS A 453 -11.99 2.78 -11.94
CA LYS A 453 -12.37 3.26 -13.27
C LYS A 453 -11.12 3.47 -14.12
N LYS A 454 -11.20 3.21 -15.41
CA LYS A 454 -10.08 3.39 -16.33
C LYS A 454 -9.67 4.87 -16.39
N PRO A 455 -8.38 5.24 -16.13
CA PRO A 455 -7.92 6.61 -16.30
C PRO A 455 -8.03 7.07 -17.76
N ARG A 456 -8.25 8.38 -17.99
CA ARG A 456 -8.35 8.95 -19.34
C ARG A 456 -7.07 8.72 -20.17
N LEU A 457 -5.89 8.83 -19.55
CA LEU A 457 -4.60 8.48 -20.18
C LEU A 457 -4.54 7.03 -20.72
N ALA A 458 -5.41 6.16 -20.24
CA ALA A 458 -5.48 4.80 -20.71
C ALA A 458 -6.11 4.67 -22.12
N THR A 459 -6.59 5.76 -22.71
CA THR A 459 -7.28 5.74 -24.02
C THR A 459 -6.43 6.23 -25.20
N THR A 460 -5.27 6.86 -24.95
CA THR A 460 -4.34 7.32 -25.99
C THR A 460 -3.31 6.26 -26.37
#